data_31aeb5f15bb8460a1a95abe29ff17cce
#
_entry.id   31aeb5f15bb8460a1a95abe29ff17cce
#
_cell.length_a   1.000
_cell.length_b   1.000
_cell.length_c   1.000
_cell.angle_alpha   90.00
_cell.angle_beta   90.00
_cell.angle_gamma   90.00
#
_symmetry.space_group_name_H-M   'P 1'
#
loop_
_entity.id
_entity.type
_entity.pdbx_description
1 polymer ?
#
loop_
_entity_poly.entity_id
_entity_poly.type
_entity_poly.pdbx_seq_one_letter_code
_entity_poly.pdbx_strand_id
1 'polypeptide(L)'
;MPATIRRVSAADVDAIAARQAGRSGQDPARLRDRIAAELSDSTRRLWVAVVSGAVVGYARLTRHDADQAVPDAAPSGLYLGGVVVDPLLRRQGIGEPLTRTRMCAAFAEEREAWYIANAGNHASIAMHSALGFREITRRFEFPGVRFTGGVGILFQASQENSHRELPAKLTAFRGAFSP
;
A
#
# COMPACT_ATOMS: atom_id res chain seq x y z
N MET A 1 -6.95 -15.45 14.74
CA MET A 1 -5.70 -14.96 15.39
C MET A 1 -5.31 -13.63 14.75
N PRO A 2 -4.82 -12.63 15.51
CA PRO A 2 -4.41 -11.36 14.92
C PRO A 2 -3.20 -11.55 14.00
N ALA A 3 -3.17 -10.80 12.89
CA ALA A 3 -2.05 -10.79 11.99
C ALA A 3 -0.93 -9.90 12.55
N THR A 4 0.32 -10.36 12.47
CA THR A 4 1.50 -9.54 12.74
C THR A 4 1.92 -8.83 11.46
N ILE A 5 2.08 -7.52 11.51
CA ILE A 5 2.56 -6.72 10.38
C ILE A 5 4.04 -6.39 10.59
N ARG A 6 4.88 -6.70 9.61
CA ARG A 6 6.32 -6.40 9.64
C ARG A 6 6.87 -6.07 8.25
N ARG A 7 8.06 -5.52 8.19
CA ARG A 7 8.79 -5.32 6.94
C ARG A 7 9.05 -6.66 6.25
N VAL A 8 9.04 -6.62 4.91
CA VAL A 8 9.41 -7.78 4.08
C VAL A 8 10.90 -8.04 4.22
N SER A 9 11.25 -9.31 4.30
CA SER A 9 12.61 -9.83 4.18
C SER A 9 12.78 -10.65 2.90
N ALA A 10 14.02 -11.00 2.55
CA ALA A 10 14.29 -11.87 1.41
C ALA A 10 13.58 -13.23 1.50
N ALA A 11 13.40 -13.76 2.71
CA ALA A 11 12.70 -15.02 2.94
C ALA A 11 11.19 -14.99 2.60
N ASP A 12 10.60 -13.81 2.48
CA ASP A 12 9.17 -13.66 2.17
C ASP A 12 8.89 -13.62 0.66
N VAL A 13 9.92 -13.44 -0.17
CA VAL A 13 9.79 -13.16 -1.60
C VAL A 13 8.99 -14.24 -2.32
N ASP A 14 9.30 -15.52 -2.07
CA ASP A 14 8.61 -16.64 -2.70
C ASP A 14 7.13 -16.71 -2.31
N ALA A 15 6.82 -16.49 -1.03
CA ALA A 15 5.45 -16.48 -0.53
C ALA A 15 4.63 -15.32 -1.13
N ILE A 16 5.23 -14.13 -1.29
CA ILE A 16 4.58 -12.98 -1.93
C ILE A 16 4.37 -13.26 -3.42
N ALA A 17 5.37 -13.79 -4.12
CA ALA A 17 5.30 -14.12 -5.54
C ALA A 17 4.19 -15.13 -5.83
N ALA A 18 4.10 -16.21 -5.06
CA ALA A 18 3.06 -17.22 -5.18
C ALA A 18 1.64 -16.62 -5.00
N ARG A 19 1.45 -15.73 -4.00
CA ARG A 19 0.15 -15.06 -3.78
C ARG A 19 -0.22 -14.11 -4.91
N GLN A 20 0.76 -13.40 -5.44
CA GLN A 20 0.51 -12.49 -6.56
C GLN A 20 0.21 -13.28 -7.83
N ALA A 21 0.90 -14.40 -8.08
CA ALA A 21 0.64 -15.29 -9.20
C ALA A 21 -0.79 -15.84 -9.18
N GLY A 22 -1.24 -16.35 -8.05
CA GLY A 22 -2.61 -16.83 -7.87
C GLY A 22 -3.69 -15.78 -8.12
N ARG A 23 -3.36 -14.48 -7.96
CA ARG A 23 -4.28 -13.37 -8.25
C ARG A 23 -4.23 -12.90 -9.70
N SER A 24 -3.04 -12.84 -10.29
CA SER A 24 -2.81 -12.18 -11.58
C SER A 24 -2.65 -13.14 -12.75
N GLY A 25 -2.47 -14.44 -12.49
CA GLY A 25 -2.12 -15.44 -13.51
C GLY A 25 -0.71 -15.27 -14.09
N GLN A 26 0.10 -14.38 -13.54
CA GLN A 26 1.48 -14.15 -14.00
C GLN A 26 2.41 -15.27 -13.52
N ASP A 27 3.50 -15.48 -14.27
CA ASP A 27 4.55 -16.42 -13.92
C ASP A 27 5.16 -16.12 -12.54
N PRO A 28 5.14 -17.06 -11.60
CA PRO A 28 5.71 -16.89 -10.26
C PRO A 28 7.20 -16.53 -10.27
N ALA A 29 7.99 -17.06 -11.20
CA ALA A 29 9.43 -16.78 -11.29
C ALA A 29 9.68 -15.30 -11.62
N ARG A 30 8.97 -14.75 -12.62
CA ARG A 30 9.04 -13.32 -12.96
C ARG A 30 8.57 -12.42 -11.83
N LEU A 31 7.54 -12.85 -11.09
CA LEU A 31 7.04 -12.11 -9.94
C LEU A 31 8.07 -12.10 -8.81
N ARG A 32 8.75 -13.21 -8.57
CA ARG A 32 9.84 -13.35 -7.60
C ARG A 32 10.96 -12.36 -7.89
N ASP A 33 11.48 -12.35 -9.12
CA ASP A 33 12.57 -11.45 -9.53
C ASP A 33 12.16 -9.98 -9.36
N ARG A 34 10.92 -9.64 -9.73
CA ARG A 34 10.39 -8.30 -9.56
C ARG A 34 10.28 -7.90 -8.08
N ILE A 35 9.78 -8.78 -7.22
CA ILE A 35 9.67 -8.49 -5.78
C ILE A 35 11.04 -8.37 -5.14
N ALA A 36 12.00 -9.21 -5.52
CA ALA A 36 13.39 -9.12 -5.08
C ALA A 36 14.02 -7.78 -5.47
N ALA A 37 13.80 -7.32 -6.71
CA ALA A 37 14.25 -6.01 -7.16
C ALA A 37 13.56 -4.86 -6.37
N GLU A 38 12.26 -4.97 -6.07
CA GLU A 38 11.55 -4.00 -5.24
C GLU A 38 12.11 -3.89 -3.81
N LEU A 39 12.73 -4.93 -3.26
CA LEU A 39 13.38 -4.87 -1.95
C LEU A 39 14.69 -4.08 -1.95
N SER A 40 15.36 -4.04 -3.09
CA SER A 40 16.61 -3.29 -3.27
C SER A 40 16.37 -1.83 -3.72
N ASP A 41 15.13 -1.49 -4.06
CA ASP A 41 14.73 -0.16 -4.51
C ASP A 41 14.44 0.74 -3.30
N SER A 42 15.27 1.74 -3.08
CA SER A 42 15.13 2.69 -1.96
C SER A 42 13.84 3.52 -2.02
N THR A 43 13.23 3.65 -3.21
CA THR A 43 11.95 4.35 -3.38
C THR A 43 10.75 3.50 -2.94
N ARG A 44 10.98 2.23 -2.58
CA ARG A 44 9.92 1.27 -2.24
C ARG A 44 10.11 0.67 -0.86
N ARG A 45 9.02 0.46 -0.19
CA ARG A 45 8.97 -0.23 1.09
C ARG A 45 7.80 -1.21 1.10
N LEU A 46 8.08 -2.45 1.51
CA LEU A 46 7.11 -3.53 1.51
C LEU A 46 6.87 -4.04 2.93
N TRP A 47 5.61 -4.39 3.20
CA TRP A 47 5.20 -5.04 4.44
C TRP A 47 4.43 -6.31 4.14
N VAL A 48 4.54 -7.27 5.04
CA VAL A 48 3.74 -8.48 5.06
C VAL A 48 2.85 -8.53 6.29
N ALA A 49 1.71 -9.20 6.12
CA ALA A 49 0.88 -9.68 7.20
C ALA A 49 1.15 -11.17 7.40
N VAL A 50 1.46 -11.58 8.62
CA VAL A 50 1.80 -12.97 8.98
C VAL A 50 0.79 -13.48 9.99
N VAL A 51 0.21 -14.65 9.73
CA VAL A 51 -0.67 -15.38 10.65
C VAL A 51 -0.11 -16.79 10.80
N SER A 52 0.10 -17.24 12.04
CA SER A 52 0.67 -18.59 12.33
C SER A 52 1.94 -18.91 11.53
N GLY A 53 2.83 -17.92 11.37
CA GLY A 53 4.08 -18.09 10.63
C GLY A 53 3.96 -17.98 9.10
N ALA A 54 2.75 -17.98 8.54
CA ALA A 54 2.54 -17.88 7.10
C ALA A 54 2.27 -16.42 6.65
N VAL A 55 2.88 -16.01 5.55
CA VAL A 55 2.57 -14.74 4.89
C VAL A 55 1.16 -14.84 4.30
N VAL A 56 0.23 -14.02 4.75
CA VAL A 56 -1.19 -14.01 4.34
C VAL A 56 -1.59 -12.76 3.58
N GLY A 57 -0.73 -11.79 3.53
CA GLY A 57 -0.95 -10.56 2.78
C GLY A 57 0.31 -9.75 2.65
N TYR A 58 0.33 -8.82 1.73
CA TYR A 58 1.42 -7.85 1.58
C TYR A 58 0.91 -6.53 1.05
N ALA A 59 1.71 -5.49 1.25
CA ALA A 59 1.41 -4.16 0.77
C ALA A 59 2.70 -3.35 0.56
N ARG A 60 2.65 -2.32 -0.28
CA ARG A 60 3.79 -1.46 -0.60
C ARG A 60 3.50 0.00 -0.35
N LEU A 61 4.54 0.76 -0.07
CA LEU A 61 4.61 2.20 -0.11
C LEU A 61 5.68 2.57 -1.13
N THR A 62 5.38 3.47 -2.03
CA THR A 62 6.29 3.85 -3.13
C THR A 62 6.42 5.36 -3.17
N ARG A 63 7.64 5.87 -3.28
CA ARG A 63 7.89 7.27 -3.62
C ARG A 63 7.66 7.45 -5.11
N HIS A 64 6.92 8.47 -5.45
CA HIS A 64 6.69 8.92 -6.81
C HIS A 64 7.16 10.35 -6.95
N ASP A 65 7.94 10.61 -7.99
CA ASP A 65 8.35 11.95 -8.40
C ASP A 65 7.63 12.30 -9.69
N ALA A 66 6.80 13.33 -9.65
CA ALA A 66 6.00 13.77 -10.79
C ALA A 66 6.90 14.35 -11.88
N ASP A 67 6.66 13.96 -13.12
CA ASP A 67 7.24 14.63 -14.27
C ASP A 67 6.41 15.89 -14.57
N GLN A 68 7.00 17.06 -14.34
CA GLN A 68 6.36 18.35 -14.54
C GLN A 68 6.03 18.65 -16.03
N ALA A 69 6.60 17.90 -16.95
CA ALA A 69 6.28 18.02 -18.39
C ALA A 69 5.01 17.25 -18.78
N VAL A 70 4.52 16.36 -17.91
CA VAL A 70 3.30 15.57 -18.15
C VAL A 70 2.08 16.35 -17.66
N PRO A 71 1.12 16.72 -18.56
CA PRO A 71 -0.13 17.32 -18.15
C PRO A 71 -0.90 16.40 -17.18
N ASP A 72 -1.49 17.00 -16.15
CA ASP A 72 -2.25 16.26 -15.13
C ASP A 72 -1.43 15.15 -14.41
N ALA A 73 -0.09 15.26 -14.35
CA ALA A 73 0.73 14.31 -13.61
C ALA A 73 0.25 14.20 -12.16
N ALA A 74 0.16 12.98 -11.65
CA ALA A 74 -0.12 12.76 -10.24
C ALA A 74 0.98 13.40 -9.37
N PRO A 75 0.65 14.04 -8.24
CA PRO A 75 1.61 14.75 -7.41
C PRO A 75 2.80 13.91 -6.97
N SER A 76 3.96 14.52 -6.77
CA SER A 76 5.08 13.88 -6.08
C SER A 76 4.68 13.53 -4.65
N GLY A 77 5.21 12.41 -4.12
CA GLY A 77 4.97 12.03 -2.74
C GLY A 77 4.95 10.51 -2.51
N LEU A 78 4.48 10.12 -1.34
CA LEU A 78 4.41 8.73 -0.91
C LEU A 78 3.05 8.11 -1.20
N TYR A 79 3.04 7.10 -2.05
CA TYR A 79 1.84 6.41 -2.53
C TYR A 79 1.66 5.05 -1.86
N LEU A 80 0.49 4.84 -1.25
CA LEU A 80 0.09 3.54 -0.75
C LEU A 80 -0.31 2.66 -1.95
N GLY A 81 0.60 1.79 -2.37
CA GLY A 81 0.36 0.80 -3.42
C GLY A 81 -0.62 -0.30 -2.99
N GLY A 82 -0.91 -1.23 -3.88
CA GLY A 82 -1.93 -2.26 -3.65
C GLY A 82 -1.74 -3.05 -2.36
N VAL A 83 -2.85 -3.29 -1.68
CA VAL A 83 -2.96 -4.27 -0.58
C VAL A 83 -3.45 -5.58 -1.17
N VAL A 84 -2.70 -6.64 -0.93
CA VAL A 84 -3.08 -8.00 -1.32
C VAL A 84 -3.24 -8.83 -0.06
N VAL A 85 -4.43 -9.40 0.12
CA VAL A 85 -4.74 -10.34 1.20
C VAL A 85 -5.25 -11.63 0.59
N ASP A 86 -4.82 -12.76 1.16
CA ASP A 86 -5.29 -14.09 0.79
C ASP A 86 -6.83 -14.10 0.67
N PRO A 87 -7.39 -14.55 -0.47
CA PRO A 87 -8.83 -14.58 -0.67
C PRO A 87 -9.60 -15.25 0.48
N LEU A 88 -9.06 -16.33 1.05
CA LEU A 88 -9.69 -17.08 2.15
C LEU A 88 -9.66 -16.32 3.49
N LEU A 89 -8.80 -15.30 3.62
CA LEU A 89 -8.61 -14.53 4.85
C LEU A 89 -9.08 -13.06 4.69
N ARG A 90 -9.75 -12.74 3.60
CA ARG A 90 -10.38 -11.42 3.42
C ARG A 90 -11.49 -11.20 4.43
N ARG A 91 -11.82 -9.93 4.69
CA ARG A 91 -12.86 -9.51 5.64
C ARG A 91 -12.57 -9.90 7.10
N GLN A 92 -11.34 -10.33 7.40
CA GLN A 92 -10.87 -10.67 8.74
C GLN A 92 -9.97 -9.58 9.35
N GLY A 93 -10.06 -8.34 8.86
CA GLY A 93 -9.34 -7.20 9.43
C GLY A 93 -7.85 -7.13 9.09
N ILE A 94 -7.33 -7.89 8.09
CA ILE A 94 -5.89 -7.91 7.75
C ILE A 94 -5.48 -6.70 6.91
N GLY A 95 -6.34 -6.22 6.02
CA GLY A 95 -6.00 -5.13 5.09
C GLY A 95 -5.83 -3.79 5.78
N GLU A 96 -6.63 -3.51 6.82
CA GLU A 96 -6.58 -2.25 7.55
C GLU A 96 -5.25 -2.05 8.31
N PRO A 97 -4.74 -2.99 9.13
CA PRO A 97 -3.42 -2.85 9.77
C PRO A 97 -2.28 -2.65 8.77
N LEU A 98 -2.29 -3.37 7.63
CA LEU A 98 -1.32 -3.14 6.55
C LEU A 98 -1.40 -1.70 6.01
N THR A 99 -2.59 -1.15 5.88
CA THR A 99 -2.79 0.23 5.39
C THR A 99 -2.35 1.24 6.45
N ARG A 100 -2.74 1.08 7.72
CA ARG A 100 -2.33 1.95 8.82
C ARG A 100 -0.81 1.98 9.00
N THR A 101 -0.13 0.83 8.93
CA THR A 101 1.33 0.77 9.03
C THR A 101 2.02 1.59 7.93
N ARG A 102 1.52 1.54 6.70
CA ARG A 102 2.07 2.35 5.60
C ARG A 102 1.76 3.83 5.75
N MET A 103 0.57 4.18 6.23
CA MET A 103 0.23 5.57 6.54
C MET A 103 1.16 6.14 7.61
N CYS A 104 1.41 5.41 8.69
CA CYS A 104 2.37 5.81 9.71
C CYS A 104 3.78 6.01 9.13
N ALA A 105 4.22 5.11 8.24
CA ALA A 105 5.51 5.23 7.58
C ALA A 105 5.57 6.43 6.61
N ALA A 106 4.47 6.74 5.92
CA ALA A 106 4.38 7.92 5.05
C ALA A 106 4.39 9.21 5.88
N PHE A 107 3.60 9.29 6.92
CA PHE A 107 3.49 10.48 7.79
C PHE A 107 4.74 10.72 8.67
N ALA A 108 5.62 9.74 8.79
CA ALA A 108 6.92 9.96 9.41
C ALA A 108 7.88 10.79 8.54
N GLU A 109 7.64 10.85 7.23
CA GLU A 109 8.48 11.55 6.25
C GLU A 109 7.76 12.77 5.65
N GLU A 110 6.46 12.66 5.41
CA GLU A 110 5.66 13.67 4.72
C GLU A 110 4.36 13.94 5.49
N ARG A 111 3.78 15.14 5.27
CA ARG A 111 2.49 15.48 5.89
C ARG A 111 1.30 14.83 5.19
N GLU A 112 1.51 14.31 3.99
CA GLU A 112 0.49 13.77 3.11
C GLU A 112 0.85 12.37 2.64
N ALA A 113 -0.17 11.57 2.43
CA ALA A 113 -0.06 10.26 1.80
C ALA A 113 -1.09 10.15 0.67
N TRP A 114 -0.66 9.54 -0.42
CA TRP A 114 -1.45 9.39 -1.63
C TRP A 114 -1.90 7.96 -1.84
N TYR A 115 -3.01 7.80 -2.52
CA TYR A 115 -3.55 6.50 -2.91
C TYR A 115 -4.31 6.63 -4.22
N ILE A 116 -4.13 5.66 -5.12
CA ILE A 116 -4.88 5.58 -6.37
C ILE A 116 -5.71 4.29 -6.42
N ALA A 117 -6.93 4.38 -6.90
CA ALA A 117 -7.82 3.25 -7.04
C ALA A 117 -8.53 3.23 -8.39
N ASN A 118 -8.83 2.02 -8.86
CA ASN A 118 -9.90 1.85 -9.86
C ASN A 118 -11.23 2.25 -9.22
N ALA A 119 -12.05 3.04 -9.92
CA ALA A 119 -13.34 3.50 -9.42
C ALA A 119 -14.30 2.34 -9.03
N GLY A 120 -14.17 1.19 -9.68
CA GLY A 120 -14.94 -0.02 -9.33
C GLY A 120 -14.43 -0.79 -8.10
N ASN A 121 -13.31 -0.38 -7.49
CA ASN A 121 -12.79 -1.06 -6.30
C ASN A 121 -13.38 -0.52 -5.00
N HIS A 122 -14.70 -0.66 -4.86
CA HIS A 122 -15.48 -0.10 -3.75
C HIS A 122 -14.97 -0.52 -2.37
N ALA A 123 -14.52 -1.79 -2.22
CA ALA A 123 -14.03 -2.29 -0.93
C ALA A 123 -12.73 -1.59 -0.50
N SER A 124 -11.80 -1.35 -1.44
CA SER A 124 -10.57 -0.62 -1.16
C SER A 124 -10.85 0.86 -0.90
N ILE A 125 -11.72 1.47 -1.70
CA ILE A 125 -12.11 2.88 -1.52
C ILE A 125 -12.74 3.08 -0.14
N ALA A 126 -13.72 2.25 0.23
CA ALA A 126 -14.38 2.35 1.55
C ALA A 126 -13.39 2.22 2.70
N MET A 127 -12.43 1.27 2.63
CA MET A 127 -11.41 1.10 3.66
C MET A 127 -10.50 2.34 3.77
N HIS A 128 -10.03 2.88 2.64
CA HIS A 128 -9.15 4.05 2.67
C HIS A 128 -9.90 5.32 3.08
N SER A 129 -11.16 5.49 2.65
CA SER A 129 -12.00 6.61 3.10
C SER A 129 -12.24 6.60 4.61
N ALA A 130 -12.48 5.41 5.20
CA ALA A 130 -12.60 5.24 6.64
C ALA A 130 -11.28 5.55 7.39
N LEU A 131 -10.15 5.58 6.71
CA LEU A 131 -8.83 5.95 7.23
C LEU A 131 -8.45 7.42 6.94
N GLY A 132 -9.39 8.23 6.47
CA GLY A 132 -9.20 9.66 6.25
C GLY A 132 -8.74 10.05 4.84
N PHE A 133 -8.67 9.11 3.89
CA PHE A 133 -8.43 9.44 2.49
C PHE A 133 -9.66 10.10 1.86
N ARG A 134 -9.43 11.20 1.15
CA ARG A 134 -10.46 11.94 0.42
C ARG A 134 -10.15 11.94 -1.07
N GLU A 135 -11.17 11.83 -1.91
CA GLU A 135 -11.05 11.96 -3.36
C GLU A 135 -10.58 13.38 -3.72
N ILE A 136 -9.54 13.48 -4.54
CA ILE A 136 -8.99 14.75 -5.05
C ILE A 136 -9.40 14.96 -6.50
N THR A 137 -9.16 13.96 -7.36
CA THR A 137 -9.48 14.08 -8.78
C THR A 137 -9.61 12.70 -9.43
N ARG A 138 -10.30 12.68 -10.56
CA ARG A 138 -10.36 11.53 -11.48
C ARG A 138 -9.58 11.77 -12.78
N ARG A 139 -9.02 12.97 -12.91
CA ARG A 139 -8.19 13.35 -14.04
C ARG A 139 -6.75 13.48 -13.56
N PHE A 140 -5.95 12.46 -13.83
CA PHE A 140 -4.53 12.40 -13.50
C PHE A 140 -3.83 11.32 -14.32
N GLU A 141 -2.54 11.49 -14.51
CA GLU A 141 -1.67 10.47 -15.07
C GLU A 141 -0.69 9.94 -14.02
N PHE A 142 -0.58 8.61 -13.94
CA PHE A 142 0.38 7.93 -13.08
C PHE A 142 1.16 6.90 -13.89
N PRO A 143 2.52 6.96 -13.93
CA PRO A 143 3.32 6.11 -14.79
C PRO A 143 3.06 4.61 -14.58
N GLY A 144 2.85 3.90 -15.70
CA GLY A 144 2.69 2.44 -15.68
C GLY A 144 1.38 1.93 -15.09
N VAL A 145 0.44 2.80 -14.71
CA VAL A 145 -0.87 2.39 -14.19
C VAL A 145 -1.94 2.58 -15.24
N ARG A 146 -2.72 1.51 -15.46
CA ARG A 146 -3.93 1.53 -16.27
C ARG A 146 -5.09 1.00 -15.45
N PHE A 147 -6.24 1.66 -15.53
CA PHE A 147 -7.43 1.28 -14.79
C PHE A 147 -8.38 0.46 -15.67
N THR A 148 -8.79 -0.70 -15.19
CA THR A 148 -9.85 -1.49 -15.82
C THR A 148 -11.14 -0.66 -15.83
N GLY A 149 -11.78 -0.51 -16.99
CA GLY A 149 -12.91 0.40 -17.15
C GLY A 149 -12.54 1.88 -17.33
N GLY A 150 -11.24 2.21 -17.40
CA GLY A 150 -10.73 3.53 -17.80
C GLY A 150 -10.82 4.63 -16.73
N VAL A 151 -11.38 4.37 -15.55
CA VAL A 151 -11.56 5.39 -14.52
C VAL A 151 -10.72 5.08 -13.28
N GLY A 152 -9.69 5.91 -13.06
CA GLY A 152 -8.92 6.00 -11.83
C GLY A 152 -9.41 7.13 -10.94
N ILE A 153 -9.18 6.99 -9.65
CA ILE A 153 -9.43 8.04 -8.66
C ILE A 153 -8.17 8.26 -7.86
N LEU A 154 -7.73 9.50 -7.74
CA LEU A 154 -6.64 9.92 -6.88
C LEU A 154 -7.20 10.38 -5.54
N PHE A 155 -6.65 9.85 -4.46
CA PHE A 155 -7.01 10.18 -3.09
C PHE A 155 -5.80 10.70 -2.32
N GLN A 156 -6.07 11.54 -1.33
CA GLN A 156 -5.08 12.07 -0.41
C GLN A 156 -5.58 11.91 1.03
N ALA A 157 -4.66 11.58 1.93
CA ALA A 157 -4.86 11.73 3.38
C ALA A 157 -3.79 12.66 3.94
N SER A 158 -4.17 13.55 4.85
CA SER A 158 -3.23 14.36 5.61
C SER A 158 -3.06 13.79 7.02
N GLN A 159 -1.90 14.05 7.63
CA GLN A 159 -1.64 13.68 9.01
C GLN A 159 -2.69 14.24 9.97
N GLU A 160 -3.12 15.48 9.74
CA GLU A 160 -4.13 16.18 10.58
C GLU A 160 -5.52 15.51 10.52
N ASN A 161 -5.94 15.11 9.30
CA ASN A 161 -7.24 14.47 9.11
C ASN A 161 -7.26 13.02 9.60
N SER A 162 -6.11 12.35 9.57
CA SER A 162 -5.99 10.93 9.97
C SER A 162 -5.89 10.76 11.49
N HIS A 163 -5.41 11.75 12.23
CA HIS A 163 -5.34 11.70 13.69
C HIS A 163 -6.72 11.64 14.38
N ARG A 164 -7.78 12.14 13.75
CA ARG A 164 -9.14 12.05 14.29
C ARG A 164 -9.68 10.61 14.31
N GLU A 165 -9.12 9.71 13.49
CA GLU A 165 -9.59 8.34 13.31
C GLU A 165 -8.56 7.26 13.72
N LEU A 166 -7.30 7.66 13.98
CA LEU A 166 -6.27 6.76 14.50
C LEU A 166 -6.33 6.74 16.03
N PRO A 167 -6.64 5.61 16.69
CA PRO A 167 -6.62 5.54 18.15
C PRO A 167 -5.21 5.84 18.66
N ALA A 168 -5.12 6.60 19.77
CA ALA A 168 -3.90 7.09 20.41
C ALA A 168 -2.84 5.98 20.74
N LYS A 169 -3.18 4.71 20.61
CA LYS A 169 -2.27 3.57 20.82
C LYS A 169 -1.16 3.42 19.76
N LEU A 170 -1.23 4.13 18.64
CA LEU A 170 -0.18 4.07 17.61
C LEU A 170 0.95 5.09 17.83
N THR A 171 0.79 6.04 18.73
CA THR A 171 1.87 6.99 19.11
C THR A 171 3.02 6.30 19.85
N ALA A 172 2.81 5.09 20.39
CA ALA A 172 3.84 4.30 21.07
C ALA A 172 4.85 3.61 20.14
N PHE A 173 4.64 3.65 18.83
CA PHE A 173 5.54 3.02 17.86
C PHE A 173 6.76 3.88 17.47
N ARG A 174 6.91 5.07 18.06
CA ARG A 174 8.09 5.93 17.86
C ARG A 174 9.41 5.38 18.42
N GLY A 175 9.39 4.29 19.18
CA GLY A 175 10.56 3.74 19.90
C GLY A 175 11.25 2.53 19.26
N ALA A 176 10.79 2.02 18.12
CA ALA A 176 11.30 0.77 17.53
C ALA A 176 12.06 0.94 16.21
N PHE A 177 12.39 2.16 15.83
CA PHE A 177 13.23 2.44 14.66
C PHE A 177 14.50 3.18 15.10
N SER A 178 15.44 2.43 15.65
CA SER A 178 16.87 2.81 15.62
C SER A 178 17.53 2.17 14.39
N PRO A 179 18.53 2.84 13.78
CA PRO A 179 19.13 2.54 12.49
C PRO A 179 19.76 1.16 12.40
#